data_0b760d1d654e1109e95f3cae7c8edb24
#
_entry.id   0b760d1d654e1109e95f3cae7c8edb24
#
_cell.length_a   1.000
_cell.length_b   1.000
_cell.length_c   1.000
_cell.angle_alpha   90.00
_cell.angle_beta   90.00
_cell.angle_gamma   90.00
#
_symmetry.space_group_name_H-M   'P 1'
#
loop_
_entity.id
_entity.type
_entity.pdbx_description
1 polymer ?
#
loop_
_entity_poly.entity_id
_entity_poly.type
_entity_poly.pdbx_seq_one_letter_code
_entity_poly.pdbx_strand_id
1 'polypeptide(L)'
;MEKKILGLILGILLVGVVVATGVYFLFPYSPDNPPSADDSGFTKEGIQEVVNANNQFAFELYSELSESEKGNLFYSPYSISSALAMTYEGARGETAEEIKSVFHFPELNILRPNFAAIYNNLNPGNQFYELKTGNALWLQEDYKFLDDYLNSVERYYGGRAANLDFLHETENSRQTINSFIEEQTNSKIKELIPQGVLDPMTRMVLTNAIYFKGTWEWEFDKSDTRDLDFKLSSEESIKVPIMFMSPDKAVFNYADLEKLQILELPYKGEKISMLILLPKQGTEYDFETGESISNNYNLEDI
;
A
#
# COMPACT_ATOMS: atom_id res chain seq x y z
N MET A 1 -8.97 35.64 -40.87
CA MET A 1 -8.50 34.29 -40.49
C MET A 1 -7.84 34.33 -39.10
N GLU A 2 -6.95 35.27 -38.82
CA GLU A 2 -6.21 35.36 -37.53
C GLU A 2 -7.07 35.52 -36.28
N LYS A 3 -8.14 36.34 -36.30
CA LYS A 3 -9.03 36.55 -35.15
C LYS A 3 -9.82 35.29 -34.74
N LYS A 4 -10.11 34.37 -35.71
CA LYS A 4 -10.81 33.13 -35.42
C LYS A 4 -9.85 32.06 -34.83
N ILE A 5 -8.59 32.07 -35.27
CA ILE A 5 -7.56 31.18 -34.74
C ILE A 5 -7.17 31.60 -33.32
N LEU A 6 -7.06 32.93 -33.08
CA LEU A 6 -6.77 33.42 -31.73
C LEU A 6 -7.92 33.13 -30.74
N GLY A 7 -9.18 33.20 -31.18
CA GLY A 7 -10.34 32.82 -30.36
C GLY A 7 -10.38 31.32 -30.07
N LEU A 8 -9.96 30.47 -31.01
CA LEU A 8 -9.88 29.03 -30.81
C LEU A 8 -8.73 28.64 -29.83
N ILE A 9 -7.57 29.29 -29.95
CA ILE A 9 -6.43 29.08 -29.04
C ILE A 9 -6.76 29.57 -27.63
N LEU A 10 -7.43 30.73 -27.50
CA LEU A 10 -7.90 31.23 -26.19
C LEU A 10 -8.96 30.27 -25.58
N GLY A 11 -9.88 29.74 -26.40
CA GLY A 11 -10.87 28.76 -25.96
C GLY A 11 -10.25 27.47 -25.46
N ILE A 12 -9.27 26.92 -26.19
CA ILE A 12 -8.55 25.71 -25.79
C ILE A 12 -7.70 25.96 -24.53
N LEU A 13 -7.06 27.12 -24.39
CA LEU A 13 -6.33 27.50 -23.19
C LEU A 13 -7.27 27.68 -21.98
N LEU A 14 -8.46 28.25 -22.15
CA LEU A 14 -9.47 28.44 -21.11
C LEU A 14 -10.05 27.08 -20.66
N VAL A 15 -10.33 26.17 -21.60
CA VAL A 15 -10.78 24.81 -21.29
C VAL A 15 -9.66 24.03 -20.61
N GLY A 16 -8.41 24.16 -21.07
CA GLY A 16 -7.25 23.52 -20.42
C GLY A 16 -7.02 24.03 -19.00
N VAL A 17 -7.20 25.33 -18.76
CA VAL A 17 -7.10 25.93 -17.42
C VAL A 17 -8.26 25.51 -16.53
N VAL A 18 -9.49 25.42 -17.07
CA VAL A 18 -10.66 24.96 -16.29
C VAL A 18 -10.55 23.48 -15.94
N VAL A 19 -10.03 22.63 -16.86
CA VAL A 19 -9.77 21.22 -16.55
C VAL A 19 -8.64 21.09 -15.54
N ALA A 20 -7.53 21.83 -15.70
CA ALA A 20 -6.43 21.80 -14.75
C ALA A 20 -6.83 22.39 -13.38
N THR A 21 -7.60 23.47 -13.35
CA THR A 21 -8.11 24.05 -12.09
C THR A 21 -9.24 23.21 -11.50
N GLY A 22 -10.07 22.55 -12.31
CA GLY A 22 -11.11 21.62 -11.84
C GLY A 22 -10.50 20.41 -11.14
N VAL A 23 -9.46 19.82 -11.71
CA VAL A 23 -8.69 18.74 -11.07
C VAL A 23 -7.95 19.24 -9.82
N TYR A 24 -7.41 20.47 -9.84
CA TYR A 24 -6.78 21.09 -8.66
C TYR A 24 -7.77 21.45 -7.55
N PHE A 25 -9.03 21.80 -7.89
CA PHE A 25 -10.08 22.07 -6.90
C PHE A 25 -10.68 20.79 -6.32
N LEU A 26 -10.72 19.70 -7.12
CA LEU A 26 -11.14 18.39 -6.63
C LEU A 26 -10.06 17.73 -5.78
N PHE A 27 -8.77 18.02 -6.06
CA PHE A 27 -7.64 17.42 -5.35
C PHE A 27 -6.58 18.46 -4.98
N PRO A 28 -6.75 19.23 -3.89
CA PRO A 28 -5.67 20.06 -3.37
C PRO A 28 -4.54 19.22 -2.74
N TYR A 29 -4.30 18.01 -3.26
CA TYR A 29 -3.30 17.08 -2.77
C TYR A 29 -2.01 17.27 -3.56
N SER A 30 -0.94 17.48 -2.82
CA SER A 30 0.41 17.28 -3.32
C SER A 30 0.86 15.90 -2.88
N PRO A 31 1.26 15.02 -3.82
CA PRO A 31 1.88 13.73 -3.46
C PRO A 31 3.07 13.89 -2.52
N ASP A 32 3.75 15.02 -2.62
CA ASP A 32 4.94 15.36 -1.82
C ASP A 32 4.59 15.83 -0.40
N ASN A 33 3.32 16.07 -0.11
CA ASN A 33 2.86 16.51 1.22
C ASN A 33 1.44 15.95 1.50
N PRO A 34 1.33 14.66 1.85
CA PRO A 34 0.05 14.06 2.17
C PRO A 34 -0.60 14.73 3.38
N PRO A 35 -1.94 14.83 3.44
CA PRO A 35 -2.62 15.40 4.59
C PRO A 35 -2.30 14.59 5.85
N SER A 36 -2.06 15.28 6.95
CA SER A 36 -1.91 14.63 8.25
C SER A 36 -3.27 14.09 8.71
N ALA A 37 -3.29 12.86 9.18
CA ALA A 37 -4.45 12.28 9.85
C ALA A 37 -4.52 12.71 11.32
N ASP A 38 -5.73 12.73 11.92
CA ASP A 38 -5.92 13.08 13.31
C ASP A 38 -5.59 11.90 14.23
N ASP A 39 -4.38 11.92 14.76
CA ASP A 39 -3.89 10.92 15.72
C ASP A 39 -4.13 11.31 17.20
N SER A 40 -4.94 12.34 17.43
CA SER A 40 -5.27 12.75 18.81
C SER A 40 -5.87 11.58 19.60
N GLY A 41 -5.22 11.23 20.71
CA GLY A 41 -5.63 10.12 21.57
C GLY A 41 -4.99 8.77 21.23
N PHE A 42 -3.99 8.71 20.33
CA PHE A 42 -3.22 7.48 20.15
C PHE A 42 -2.48 7.09 21.44
N THR A 43 -2.23 5.80 21.59
CA THR A 43 -1.42 5.23 22.68
C THR A 43 -0.41 4.24 22.11
N LYS A 44 0.67 3.98 22.84
CA LYS A 44 1.65 2.96 22.40
C LYS A 44 1.02 1.57 22.35
N GLU A 45 0.18 1.27 23.31
CA GLU A 45 -0.55 0.01 23.42
C GLU A 45 -1.53 -0.13 22.25
N GLY A 46 -2.27 0.92 21.92
CA GLY A 46 -3.21 0.93 20.80
C GLY A 46 -2.50 0.83 19.43
N ILE A 47 -1.34 1.47 19.25
CA ILE A 47 -0.50 1.26 18.05
C ILE A 47 -0.09 -0.21 17.95
N GLN A 48 0.38 -0.82 19.05
CA GLN A 48 0.80 -2.22 19.06
C GLN A 48 -0.37 -3.15 18.74
N GLU A 49 -1.57 -2.86 19.23
CA GLU A 49 -2.78 -3.65 18.94
C GLU A 49 -3.12 -3.60 17.44
N VAL A 50 -3.08 -2.41 16.81
CA VAL A 50 -3.30 -2.27 15.35
C VAL A 50 -2.19 -2.94 14.53
N VAL A 51 -0.94 -2.83 14.97
CA VAL A 51 0.20 -3.51 14.30
C VAL A 51 0.07 -5.02 14.39
N ASN A 52 -0.28 -5.56 15.56
CA ASN A 52 -0.50 -7.00 15.74
C ASN A 52 -1.64 -7.49 14.85
N ALA A 53 -2.76 -6.77 14.80
CA ALA A 53 -3.89 -7.08 13.94
C ALA A 53 -3.47 -7.15 12.46
N ASN A 54 -2.72 -6.15 11.98
CA ASN A 54 -2.22 -6.12 10.61
C ASN A 54 -1.22 -7.26 10.33
N ASN A 55 -0.35 -7.59 11.27
CA ASN A 55 0.62 -8.66 11.10
C ASN A 55 -0.06 -10.04 11.09
N GLN A 56 -1.04 -10.26 11.97
CA GLN A 56 -1.83 -11.49 11.95
C GLN A 56 -2.55 -11.65 10.62
N PHE A 57 -3.27 -10.64 10.17
CA PHE A 57 -3.88 -10.65 8.82
C PHE A 57 -2.85 -10.91 7.71
N ALA A 58 -1.64 -10.34 7.82
CA ALA A 58 -0.58 -10.52 6.82
C ALA A 58 -0.16 -12.00 6.69
N PHE A 59 0.00 -12.70 7.81
CA PHE A 59 0.38 -14.12 7.79
C PHE A 59 -0.77 -15.02 7.34
N GLU A 60 -1.99 -14.77 7.78
CA GLU A 60 -3.17 -15.51 7.34
C GLU A 60 -3.38 -15.36 5.83
N LEU A 61 -3.27 -14.11 5.30
CA LEU A 61 -3.36 -13.87 3.86
C LEU A 61 -2.22 -14.54 3.09
N TYR A 62 -1.00 -14.56 3.65
CA TYR A 62 0.11 -15.24 3.03
C TYR A 62 -0.16 -16.75 2.93
N SER A 63 -0.65 -17.35 3.99
CA SER A 63 -1.01 -18.78 4.01
C SER A 63 -2.02 -19.10 2.91
N GLU A 64 -3.14 -18.38 2.86
CA GLU A 64 -4.19 -18.58 1.84
C GLU A 64 -3.67 -18.39 0.39
N LEU A 65 -2.87 -17.35 0.16
CA LEU A 65 -2.32 -17.09 -1.18
C LEU A 65 -1.29 -18.13 -1.60
N SER A 66 -0.48 -18.64 -0.67
CA SER A 66 0.55 -19.62 -0.96
C SER A 66 -0.01 -20.99 -1.35
N GLU A 67 -1.23 -21.34 -0.90
CA GLU A 67 -1.94 -22.54 -1.31
C GLU A 67 -2.38 -22.49 -2.78
N SER A 68 -2.84 -21.30 -3.22
CA SER A 68 -3.42 -21.13 -4.54
C SER A 68 -2.41 -20.72 -5.61
N GLU A 69 -1.36 -19.98 -5.26
CA GLU A 69 -0.41 -19.40 -6.16
C GLU A 69 0.96 -20.10 -6.09
N LYS A 70 1.47 -20.54 -7.24
CA LYS A 70 2.76 -21.25 -7.33
C LYS A 70 3.94 -20.39 -7.79
N GLY A 71 3.80 -19.10 -7.74
CA GLY A 71 4.82 -18.14 -8.17
C GLY A 71 5.24 -17.19 -7.07
N ASN A 72 5.84 -16.10 -7.47
CA ASN A 72 6.15 -15.01 -6.53
C ASN A 72 4.86 -14.34 -6.07
N LEU A 73 4.71 -14.16 -4.76
CA LEU A 73 3.65 -13.36 -4.16
C LEU A 73 4.16 -11.95 -3.90
N PHE A 74 3.36 -10.96 -4.25
CA PHE A 74 3.66 -9.56 -3.99
C PHE A 74 2.38 -8.82 -3.59
N TYR A 75 2.27 -8.42 -2.36
CA TYR A 75 1.12 -7.69 -1.82
C TYR A 75 1.54 -6.81 -0.64
N SER A 76 0.69 -5.89 -0.23
CA SER A 76 0.90 -5.02 0.92
C SER A 76 -0.23 -5.23 1.93
N PRO A 77 0.01 -5.92 3.05
CA PRO A 77 -1.00 -6.11 4.09
C PRO A 77 -1.53 -4.79 4.63
N TYR A 78 -0.65 -3.83 4.91
CA TYR A 78 -1.01 -2.50 5.37
C TYR A 78 -1.94 -1.76 4.39
N SER A 79 -1.67 -1.88 3.09
CA SER A 79 -2.49 -1.29 2.04
C SER A 79 -3.92 -1.83 2.05
N ILE A 80 -4.05 -3.17 2.13
CA ILE A 80 -5.34 -3.85 2.17
C ILE A 80 -6.08 -3.51 3.47
N SER A 81 -5.41 -3.59 4.62
CA SER A 81 -5.98 -3.22 5.92
C SER A 81 -6.46 -1.77 5.93
N SER A 82 -5.70 -0.85 5.32
CA SER A 82 -6.06 0.56 5.20
C SER A 82 -7.38 0.75 4.44
N ALA A 83 -7.51 0.11 3.28
CA ALA A 83 -8.72 0.15 2.47
C ALA A 83 -9.93 -0.43 3.23
N LEU A 84 -9.76 -1.59 3.85
CA LEU A 84 -10.86 -2.24 4.56
C LEU A 84 -11.19 -1.57 5.89
N ALA A 85 -10.24 -0.88 6.55
CA ALA A 85 -10.52 -0.04 7.71
C ALA A 85 -11.43 1.14 7.33
N MET A 86 -11.20 1.80 6.18
CA MET A 86 -12.13 2.81 5.67
C MET A 86 -13.52 2.23 5.37
N THR A 87 -13.60 0.99 4.85
CA THR A 87 -14.88 0.31 4.62
C THR A 87 -15.57 -0.02 5.94
N TYR A 88 -14.82 -0.46 6.95
CA TYR A 88 -15.30 -0.78 8.28
C TYR A 88 -15.97 0.41 8.98
N GLU A 89 -15.50 1.63 8.74
CA GLU A 89 -16.16 2.85 9.26
C GLU A 89 -17.62 2.97 8.83
N GLY A 90 -17.96 2.52 7.64
CA GLY A 90 -19.31 2.54 7.08
C GLY A 90 -20.11 1.26 7.35
N ALA A 91 -19.48 0.14 7.67
CA ALA A 91 -20.11 -1.15 7.87
C ALA A 91 -20.95 -1.20 9.16
N ARG A 92 -22.01 -1.99 9.15
CA ARG A 92 -22.89 -2.21 10.31
C ARG A 92 -23.35 -3.67 10.36
N GLY A 93 -23.74 -4.13 11.56
CA GLY A 93 -24.25 -5.48 11.77
C GLY A 93 -23.23 -6.56 11.39
N GLU A 94 -23.70 -7.62 10.76
CA GLU A 94 -22.89 -8.78 10.38
C GLU A 94 -21.67 -8.43 9.52
N THR A 95 -21.83 -7.55 8.51
CA THR A 95 -20.73 -7.09 7.68
C THR A 95 -19.61 -6.43 8.49
N ALA A 96 -19.95 -5.64 9.51
CA ALA A 96 -18.95 -5.02 10.37
C ALA A 96 -18.20 -6.08 11.20
N GLU A 97 -18.91 -7.07 11.72
CA GLU A 97 -18.30 -8.15 12.52
C GLU A 97 -17.40 -9.04 11.66
N GLU A 98 -17.80 -9.34 10.42
CA GLU A 98 -16.98 -10.11 9.48
C GLU A 98 -15.69 -9.38 9.13
N ILE A 99 -15.76 -8.08 8.76
CA ILE A 99 -14.56 -7.28 8.47
C ILE A 99 -13.65 -7.24 9.69
N LYS A 100 -14.22 -6.95 10.88
CA LYS A 100 -13.49 -6.90 12.12
C LYS A 100 -12.78 -8.22 12.42
N SER A 101 -13.45 -9.35 12.20
CA SER A 101 -12.91 -10.69 12.44
C SER A 101 -11.75 -11.01 11.52
N VAL A 102 -11.90 -10.76 10.20
CA VAL A 102 -10.88 -11.08 9.19
C VAL A 102 -9.62 -10.21 9.36
N PHE A 103 -9.79 -8.94 9.70
CA PHE A 103 -8.68 -8.01 9.87
C PHE A 103 -8.21 -7.88 11.33
N HIS A 104 -8.81 -8.61 12.27
CA HIS A 104 -8.53 -8.53 13.72
C HIS A 104 -8.61 -7.11 14.27
N PHE A 105 -9.43 -6.24 13.66
CA PHE A 105 -9.49 -4.84 14.03
C PHE A 105 -9.98 -4.67 15.48
N PRO A 106 -9.31 -3.82 16.28
CA PRO A 106 -9.85 -3.41 17.57
C PRO A 106 -11.11 -2.55 17.38
N GLU A 107 -11.73 -2.16 18.47
CA GLU A 107 -12.86 -1.24 18.44
C GLU A 107 -12.46 0.09 17.79
N LEU A 108 -13.40 0.75 17.10
CA LEU A 108 -13.14 1.97 16.32
C LEU A 108 -12.50 3.11 17.14
N ASN A 109 -12.82 3.20 18.43
CA ASN A 109 -12.20 4.19 19.33
C ASN A 109 -10.70 3.94 19.58
N ILE A 110 -10.24 2.70 19.43
CA ILE A 110 -8.82 2.33 19.45
C ILE A 110 -8.24 2.40 18.03
N LEU A 111 -8.93 1.85 17.05
CA LEU A 111 -8.45 1.77 15.67
C LEU A 111 -8.12 3.16 15.10
N ARG A 112 -9.05 4.10 15.16
CA ARG A 112 -8.98 5.42 14.52
C ARG A 112 -7.70 6.20 14.86
N PRO A 113 -7.45 6.60 16.13
CA PRO A 113 -6.29 7.44 16.44
C PRO A 113 -4.96 6.70 16.24
N ASN A 114 -4.94 5.38 16.47
CA ASN A 114 -3.73 4.60 16.36
C ASN A 114 -3.38 4.29 14.87
N PHE A 115 -4.39 4.07 14.03
CA PHE A 115 -4.19 3.97 12.58
C PHE A 115 -3.68 5.29 11.99
N ALA A 116 -4.27 6.42 12.42
CA ALA A 116 -3.81 7.76 12.05
C ALA A 116 -2.35 8.00 12.44
N ALA A 117 -1.96 7.59 13.65
CA ALA A 117 -0.57 7.70 14.11
C ALA A 117 0.40 6.84 13.26
N ILE A 118 0.01 5.62 12.89
CA ILE A 118 0.79 4.76 11.98
C ILE A 118 0.90 5.44 10.60
N TYR A 119 -0.20 5.93 10.04
CA TYR A 119 -0.21 6.63 8.77
C TYR A 119 0.74 7.85 8.78
N ASN A 120 0.66 8.71 9.79
CA ASN A 120 1.52 9.88 9.92
C ASN A 120 3.00 9.51 10.07
N ASN A 121 3.30 8.44 10.81
CA ASN A 121 4.68 7.94 10.97
C ASN A 121 5.25 7.38 9.66
N LEU A 122 4.45 6.75 8.82
CA LEU A 122 4.86 6.20 7.55
C LEU A 122 5.00 7.28 6.46
N ASN A 123 4.26 8.38 6.57
CA ASN A 123 4.24 9.49 5.59
C ASN A 123 4.82 10.80 6.17
N PRO A 124 6.03 10.80 6.74
CA PRO A 124 6.58 11.97 7.43
C PRO A 124 7.06 13.09 6.49
N GLY A 125 6.95 12.92 5.17
CA GLY A 125 7.48 13.88 4.19
C GLY A 125 9.00 14.04 4.27
N ASN A 126 9.74 12.99 4.63
CA ASN A 126 11.19 13.05 4.80
C ASN A 126 11.95 12.87 3.47
N GLN A 127 13.26 13.17 3.49
CA GLN A 127 14.13 13.07 2.32
C GLN A 127 14.83 11.71 2.15
N PHE A 128 14.61 10.75 3.07
CA PHE A 128 15.37 9.50 3.09
C PHE A 128 14.68 8.39 2.31
N TYR A 129 13.36 8.39 2.29
CA TYR A 129 12.56 7.50 1.48
C TYR A 129 11.29 8.21 1.01
N GLU A 130 10.74 7.74 -0.07
CA GLU A 130 9.45 8.18 -0.63
C GLU A 130 8.44 7.07 -0.37
N LEU A 131 7.44 7.35 0.46
CA LEU A 131 6.29 6.50 0.64
C LEU A 131 5.05 7.34 0.34
N LYS A 132 4.25 6.90 -0.63
CA LYS A 132 2.98 7.52 -1.00
C LYS A 132 1.87 6.52 -0.75
N THR A 133 0.85 6.95 -0.07
CA THR A 133 -0.35 6.16 0.19
C THR A 133 -1.55 6.86 -0.45
N GLY A 134 -2.00 6.34 -1.57
CA GLY A 134 -3.12 6.87 -2.34
C GLY A 134 -4.46 6.25 -1.94
N ASN A 135 -5.02 6.68 -0.80
CA ASN A 135 -6.33 6.26 -0.33
C ASN A 135 -7.40 7.21 -0.84
N ALA A 136 -8.40 6.72 -1.59
CA ALA A 136 -9.48 7.56 -2.06
C ALA A 136 -10.83 6.83 -2.13
N LEU A 137 -11.88 7.55 -1.77
CA LEU A 137 -13.28 7.21 -2.00
C LEU A 137 -13.79 8.05 -3.17
N TRP A 138 -14.26 7.40 -4.20
CA TRP A 138 -14.88 8.00 -5.36
C TRP A 138 -16.38 7.75 -5.27
N LEU A 139 -17.15 8.81 -5.13
CA LEU A 139 -18.56 8.74 -4.77
C LEU A 139 -19.40 9.20 -5.96
N GLN A 140 -20.50 8.50 -6.25
CA GLN A 140 -21.45 8.99 -7.23
C GLN A 140 -21.97 10.36 -6.78
N GLU A 141 -21.85 11.40 -7.62
CA GLU A 141 -22.51 12.67 -7.37
C GLU A 141 -24.03 12.47 -7.28
N ASP A 142 -24.70 13.30 -6.52
CA ASP A 142 -26.13 13.20 -6.22
C ASP A 142 -26.57 11.95 -5.42
N TYR A 143 -25.63 11.05 -5.03
CA TYR A 143 -25.92 9.98 -4.09
C TYR A 143 -25.51 10.38 -2.67
N LYS A 144 -26.48 10.35 -1.75
CA LYS A 144 -26.25 10.83 -0.38
C LYS A 144 -25.54 9.78 0.46
N PHE A 145 -24.27 10.02 0.77
CA PHE A 145 -23.50 9.31 1.80
C PHE A 145 -23.67 9.98 3.17
N LEU A 146 -23.39 9.25 4.24
CA LEU A 146 -23.44 9.79 5.59
C LEU A 146 -22.22 10.69 5.83
N ASP A 147 -22.46 11.93 6.27
CA ASP A 147 -21.39 12.90 6.55
C ASP A 147 -20.39 12.37 7.60
N ASP A 148 -20.88 11.70 8.65
CA ASP A 148 -20.03 11.11 9.70
C ASP A 148 -19.07 10.05 9.15
N TYR A 149 -19.50 9.28 8.15
CA TYR A 149 -18.66 8.29 7.48
C TYR A 149 -17.53 8.95 6.70
N LEU A 150 -17.86 9.92 5.86
CA LEU A 150 -16.88 10.65 5.06
C LEU A 150 -15.88 11.39 5.92
N ASN A 151 -16.36 12.09 6.95
CA ASN A 151 -15.53 12.78 7.91
C ASN A 151 -14.56 11.83 8.65
N SER A 152 -15.01 10.62 9.00
CA SER A 152 -14.14 9.63 9.66
C SER A 152 -13.02 9.15 8.74
N VAL A 153 -13.33 8.88 7.46
CA VAL A 153 -12.34 8.45 6.47
C VAL A 153 -11.28 9.53 6.24
N GLU A 154 -11.68 10.76 6.02
CA GLU A 154 -10.74 11.87 5.82
C GLU A 154 -9.90 12.14 7.06
N ARG A 155 -10.53 12.08 8.22
CA ARG A 155 -9.90 12.44 9.50
C ARG A 155 -8.85 11.46 9.96
N TYR A 156 -9.08 10.15 9.81
CA TYR A 156 -8.25 9.14 10.48
C TYR A 156 -7.39 8.29 9.53
N TYR A 157 -7.70 8.24 8.24
CA TYR A 157 -7.03 7.32 7.32
C TYR A 157 -6.22 8.01 6.22
N GLY A 158 -6.13 9.35 6.25
CA GLY A 158 -5.51 10.11 5.17
C GLY A 158 -6.21 9.90 3.82
N GLY A 159 -7.41 9.31 3.86
CA GLY A 159 -8.24 9.07 2.70
C GLY A 159 -8.90 10.35 2.18
N ARG A 160 -9.32 10.32 0.94
CA ARG A 160 -10.05 11.42 0.31
C ARG A 160 -11.37 10.94 -0.21
N ALA A 161 -12.36 11.80 -0.11
CA ALA A 161 -13.64 11.60 -0.77
C ALA A 161 -13.76 12.60 -1.93
N ALA A 162 -14.10 12.10 -3.12
CA ALA A 162 -14.33 12.91 -4.30
C ALA A 162 -15.58 12.42 -5.04
N ASN A 163 -16.40 13.38 -5.51
CA ASN A 163 -17.58 13.06 -6.28
C ASN A 163 -17.25 12.92 -7.77
N LEU A 164 -17.79 11.88 -8.40
CA LEU A 164 -17.71 11.59 -9.82
C LEU A 164 -19.09 11.23 -10.37
N ASP A 165 -19.32 11.53 -11.64
CA ASP A 165 -20.56 11.13 -12.32
C ASP A 165 -20.38 9.77 -12.99
N PHE A 166 -20.58 8.68 -12.22
CA PHE A 166 -20.57 7.34 -12.80
C PHE A 166 -21.80 7.08 -13.67
N LEU A 167 -22.89 7.78 -13.43
CA LEU A 167 -24.16 7.55 -14.13
C LEU A 167 -24.10 8.02 -15.59
N HIS A 168 -23.54 9.21 -15.85
CA HIS A 168 -23.56 9.82 -17.18
C HIS A 168 -22.15 9.91 -17.80
N GLU A 169 -21.10 9.91 -16.97
CA GLU A 169 -19.69 10.10 -17.35
C GLU A 169 -18.80 8.95 -16.87
N THR A 170 -19.28 7.69 -16.97
CA THR A 170 -18.61 6.50 -16.44
C THR A 170 -17.16 6.37 -16.90
N GLU A 171 -16.88 6.57 -18.20
CA GLU A 171 -15.54 6.43 -18.75
C GLU A 171 -14.62 7.56 -18.29
N ASN A 172 -15.12 8.79 -18.22
CA ASN A 172 -14.37 9.92 -17.69
C ASN A 172 -14.02 9.74 -16.20
N SER A 173 -14.98 9.22 -15.42
CA SER A 173 -14.79 8.85 -14.02
C SER A 173 -13.70 7.79 -13.86
N ARG A 174 -13.72 6.73 -14.68
CA ARG A 174 -12.68 5.70 -14.73
C ARG A 174 -11.30 6.29 -15.01
N GLN A 175 -11.18 7.14 -16.00
CA GLN A 175 -9.93 7.78 -16.38
C GLN A 175 -9.40 8.70 -15.28
N THR A 176 -10.28 9.43 -14.57
CA THR A 176 -9.93 10.26 -13.43
C THR A 176 -9.32 9.41 -12.30
N ILE A 177 -9.94 8.28 -11.98
CA ILE A 177 -9.43 7.35 -10.97
C ILE A 177 -8.07 6.79 -11.39
N ASN A 178 -7.93 6.32 -12.63
CA ASN A 178 -6.66 5.79 -13.13
C ASN A 178 -5.54 6.83 -13.12
N SER A 179 -5.84 8.07 -13.53
CA SER A 179 -4.87 9.17 -13.50
C SER A 179 -4.38 9.48 -12.09
N PHE A 180 -5.27 9.46 -11.11
CA PHE A 180 -4.90 9.62 -9.70
C PHE A 180 -3.95 8.49 -9.25
N ILE A 181 -4.28 7.23 -9.55
CA ILE A 181 -3.43 6.09 -9.17
C ILE A 181 -2.08 6.14 -9.89
N GLU A 182 -2.05 6.53 -11.16
CA GLU A 182 -0.80 6.71 -11.91
C GLU A 182 0.10 7.74 -11.23
N GLU A 183 -0.45 8.86 -10.81
CA GLU A 183 0.27 9.91 -10.08
C GLU A 183 0.77 9.40 -8.73
N GLN A 184 -0.09 8.75 -7.92
CA GLN A 184 0.28 8.23 -6.60
C GLN A 184 1.37 7.15 -6.67
N THR A 185 1.47 6.44 -7.78
CA THR A 185 2.43 5.34 -7.96
C THR A 185 3.64 5.71 -8.84
N ASN A 186 3.90 6.99 -9.07
CA ASN A 186 4.97 7.44 -9.97
C ASN A 186 4.94 6.69 -11.31
N SER A 187 3.77 6.61 -11.92
CA SER A 187 3.49 5.91 -13.20
C SER A 187 3.83 4.42 -13.21
N LYS A 188 3.89 3.77 -12.03
CA LYS A 188 4.08 2.30 -11.95
C LYS A 188 2.78 1.55 -12.22
N ILE A 189 1.64 2.11 -11.82
CA ILE A 189 0.31 1.56 -12.12
C ILE A 189 -0.43 2.59 -12.97
N LYS A 190 -0.59 2.30 -14.27
CA LYS A 190 -1.20 3.23 -15.23
C LYS A 190 -2.69 2.99 -15.43
N GLU A 191 -3.12 1.76 -15.32
CA GLU A 191 -4.51 1.35 -15.52
C GLU A 191 -4.92 0.36 -14.43
N LEU A 192 -5.32 0.90 -13.26
CA LEU A 192 -5.82 0.09 -12.15
C LEU A 192 -7.19 -0.49 -12.49
N ILE A 193 -8.04 0.31 -13.10
CA ILE A 193 -9.41 -0.07 -13.48
C ILE A 193 -9.47 -0.20 -15.00
N PRO A 194 -9.54 -1.43 -15.56
CA PRO A 194 -9.71 -1.66 -16.99
C PRO A 194 -11.06 -1.12 -17.51
N GLN A 195 -11.12 -0.89 -18.81
CA GLN A 195 -12.36 -0.48 -19.47
C GLN A 195 -13.47 -1.51 -19.27
N GLY A 196 -14.69 -1.04 -18.96
CA GLY A 196 -15.87 -1.87 -18.77
C GLY A 196 -16.03 -2.46 -17.35
N VAL A 197 -15.12 -2.17 -16.42
CA VAL A 197 -15.26 -2.58 -15.01
C VAL A 197 -16.27 -1.71 -14.27
N LEU A 198 -16.28 -0.40 -14.55
CA LEU A 198 -17.28 0.51 -14.01
C LEU A 198 -18.47 0.60 -14.94
N ASP A 199 -19.64 0.83 -14.36
CA ASP A 199 -20.92 0.98 -15.05
C ASP A 199 -21.75 2.15 -14.44
N PRO A 200 -22.86 2.54 -15.08
CA PRO A 200 -23.76 3.58 -14.54
C PRO A 200 -24.42 3.23 -13.21
N MET A 201 -24.36 1.97 -12.77
CA MET A 201 -24.88 1.53 -11.46
C MET A 201 -23.84 1.65 -10.35
N THR A 202 -22.60 1.95 -10.68
CA THR A 202 -21.52 2.20 -9.70
C THR A 202 -21.91 3.37 -8.80
N ARG A 203 -21.81 3.20 -7.48
CA ARG A 203 -22.13 4.23 -6.48
C ARG A 203 -20.93 4.67 -5.69
N MET A 204 -20.00 3.78 -5.49
CA MET A 204 -18.76 4.05 -4.77
C MET A 204 -17.64 3.18 -5.34
N VAL A 205 -16.47 3.76 -5.49
CA VAL A 205 -15.23 3.03 -5.74
C VAL A 205 -14.27 3.41 -4.62
N LEU A 206 -13.68 2.40 -3.97
CA LEU A 206 -12.60 2.58 -3.03
C LEU A 206 -11.31 2.20 -3.74
N THR A 207 -10.34 3.11 -3.75
CA THR A 207 -8.99 2.83 -4.25
C THR A 207 -7.97 3.01 -3.15
N ASN A 208 -6.99 2.13 -3.17
CA ASN A 208 -5.80 2.24 -2.38
C ASN A 208 -4.61 1.90 -3.28
N ALA A 209 -3.57 2.69 -3.18
CA ALA A 209 -2.28 2.41 -3.81
C ALA A 209 -1.17 2.80 -2.85
N ILE A 210 -0.10 2.00 -2.85
CA ILE A 210 1.10 2.32 -2.08
C ILE A 210 2.31 2.30 -3.02
N TYR A 211 3.13 3.32 -2.90
CA TYR A 211 4.40 3.42 -3.59
C TYR A 211 5.51 3.61 -2.56
N PHE A 212 6.55 2.80 -2.66
CA PHE A 212 7.71 2.91 -1.80
C PHE A 212 9.00 2.93 -2.64
N LYS A 213 9.89 3.88 -2.31
CA LYS A 213 11.24 3.93 -2.82
C LYS A 213 12.17 4.40 -1.71
N GLY A 214 13.11 3.56 -1.31
CA GLY A 214 14.11 3.86 -0.30
C GLY A 214 15.53 3.73 -0.84
N THR A 215 16.44 4.44 -0.21
CA THR A 215 17.89 4.26 -0.38
C THR A 215 18.39 3.47 0.83
N TRP A 216 19.21 2.46 0.60
CA TRP A 216 19.79 1.67 1.68
C TRP A 216 20.68 2.54 2.59
N GLU A 217 20.70 2.26 3.87
CA GLU A 217 21.65 2.92 4.79
C GLU A 217 23.07 2.67 4.33
N TRP A 218 23.38 1.44 3.94
CA TRP A 218 24.64 1.07 3.29
C TRP A 218 24.34 0.65 1.85
N GLU A 219 24.80 1.46 0.91
CA GLU A 219 24.51 1.23 -0.52
C GLU A 219 25.43 0.15 -1.09
N PHE A 220 24.87 -0.74 -1.89
CA PHE A 220 25.64 -1.71 -2.67
C PHE A 220 26.35 -1.01 -3.83
N ASP A 221 27.65 -1.30 -4.01
CA ASP A 221 28.36 -0.83 -5.18
C ASP A 221 27.96 -1.68 -6.41
N LYS A 222 27.51 -1.02 -7.47
CA LYS A 222 27.14 -1.70 -8.71
C LYS A 222 28.28 -2.49 -9.34
N SER A 223 29.54 -2.04 -9.14
CA SER A 223 30.72 -2.72 -9.66
C SER A 223 30.98 -4.07 -8.97
N ASP A 224 30.45 -4.27 -7.78
CA ASP A 224 30.56 -5.52 -7.03
C ASP A 224 29.45 -6.52 -7.38
N THR A 225 28.49 -6.15 -8.26
CA THR A 225 27.42 -7.05 -8.72
C THR A 225 27.97 -8.10 -9.67
N ARG A 226 27.65 -9.36 -9.46
CA ARG A 226 28.14 -10.50 -10.25
C ARG A 226 27.02 -11.46 -10.59
N ASP A 227 27.08 -12.07 -11.78
CA ASP A 227 26.17 -13.13 -12.18
C ASP A 227 26.53 -14.44 -11.48
N LEU A 228 25.68 -14.90 -10.57
CA LEU A 228 25.82 -16.16 -9.87
C LEU A 228 24.58 -17.03 -10.02
N ASP A 229 24.75 -18.32 -9.72
CA ASP A 229 23.66 -19.26 -9.72
C ASP A 229 22.72 -19.01 -8.54
N PHE A 230 21.44 -18.78 -8.85
CA PHE A 230 20.36 -18.69 -7.88
C PHE A 230 19.49 -19.96 -8.00
N LYS A 231 19.34 -20.68 -6.89
CA LYS A 231 18.59 -21.93 -6.85
C LYS A 231 17.09 -21.63 -6.75
N LEU A 232 16.31 -22.12 -7.71
CA LEU A 232 14.85 -22.09 -7.68
C LEU A 232 14.30 -23.31 -6.95
N SER A 233 15.01 -24.45 -7.04
CA SER A 233 14.69 -25.70 -6.36
C SER A 233 15.99 -26.50 -6.09
N SER A 234 15.86 -27.71 -5.60
CA SER A 234 17.00 -28.63 -5.48
C SER A 234 17.64 -29.00 -6.82
N GLU A 235 16.87 -28.92 -7.93
CA GLU A 235 17.28 -29.40 -9.26
C GLU A 235 17.45 -28.26 -10.27
N GLU A 236 16.91 -27.07 -9.98
CA GLU A 236 16.88 -25.95 -10.92
C GLU A 236 17.63 -24.73 -10.38
N SER A 237 18.52 -24.17 -11.20
CA SER A 237 19.24 -22.94 -10.93
C SER A 237 19.22 -22.02 -12.15
N ILE A 238 19.14 -20.72 -11.89
CA ILE A 238 19.25 -19.68 -12.92
C ILE A 238 20.38 -18.74 -12.57
N LYS A 239 20.99 -18.10 -13.58
CA LYS A 239 21.95 -17.03 -13.35
C LYS A 239 21.23 -15.69 -13.18
N VAL A 240 21.55 -15.02 -12.08
CA VAL A 240 21.00 -13.70 -11.75
C VAL A 240 22.11 -12.76 -11.28
N PRO A 241 22.00 -11.46 -11.51
CA PRO A 241 22.93 -10.49 -10.95
C PRO A 241 22.72 -10.39 -9.42
N ILE A 242 23.73 -10.81 -8.66
CA ILE A 242 23.72 -10.75 -7.20
C ILE A 242 24.60 -9.59 -6.74
N MET A 243 24.03 -8.73 -5.90
CA MET A 243 24.73 -7.62 -5.27
C MET A 243 25.59 -8.11 -4.10
N PHE A 244 26.79 -7.57 -3.99
CA PHE A 244 27.71 -7.87 -2.90
C PHE A 244 28.02 -6.62 -2.10
N MET A 245 28.26 -6.83 -0.80
CA MET A 245 28.80 -5.82 0.09
C MET A 245 29.97 -6.42 0.87
N SER A 246 31.05 -5.65 0.97
CA SER A 246 32.21 -6.05 1.77
C SER A 246 31.87 -6.02 3.26
N PRO A 247 32.27 -7.03 4.06
CA PRO A 247 31.91 -7.13 5.49
C PRO A 247 32.39 -5.96 6.36
N ASP A 248 33.38 -5.21 5.91
CA ASP A 248 33.94 -4.03 6.58
C ASP A 248 33.16 -2.74 6.30
N LYS A 249 32.21 -2.76 5.33
CA LYS A 249 31.41 -1.60 4.94
C LYS A 249 30.11 -1.42 5.73
N ALA A 250 29.61 -2.47 6.33
CA ALA A 250 28.32 -2.43 7.01
C ALA A 250 28.21 -3.45 8.13
N VAL A 251 27.39 -3.12 9.12
CA VAL A 251 26.98 -4.04 10.19
C VAL A 251 25.45 -4.18 10.12
N PHE A 252 25.00 -5.39 9.92
CA PHE A 252 23.58 -5.70 9.83
C PHE A 252 23.10 -6.48 11.05
N ASN A 253 21.84 -6.30 11.42
CA ASN A 253 21.17 -7.21 12.32
C ASN A 253 20.95 -8.54 11.59
N TYR A 254 21.51 -9.61 12.16
CA TYR A 254 21.49 -10.93 11.55
C TYR A 254 21.28 -11.99 12.61
N ALA A 255 20.41 -12.95 12.31
CA ALA A 255 20.20 -14.13 13.12
C ALA A 255 20.37 -15.40 12.26
N ASP A 256 21.13 -16.35 12.77
CA ASP A 256 21.34 -17.66 12.15
C ASP A 256 20.68 -18.72 13.04
N LEU A 257 19.43 -19.04 12.71
CA LEU A 257 18.65 -20.07 13.40
C LEU A 257 18.90 -21.44 12.77
N GLU A 258 18.40 -22.49 13.40
CA GLU A 258 18.62 -23.86 12.92
C GLU A 258 18.18 -24.05 11.47
N LYS A 259 17.03 -23.50 11.09
CA LYS A 259 16.40 -23.71 9.78
C LYS A 259 16.27 -22.45 8.94
N LEU A 260 16.44 -21.28 9.52
CA LEU A 260 16.18 -20.00 8.91
C LEU A 260 17.33 -19.03 9.18
N GLN A 261 17.69 -18.26 8.19
CA GLN A 261 18.56 -17.09 8.33
C GLN A 261 17.70 -15.83 8.18
N ILE A 262 17.90 -14.89 9.07
CA ILE A 262 17.17 -13.61 9.08
C ILE A 262 18.18 -12.49 8.93
N LEU A 263 17.93 -11.59 7.98
CA LEU A 263 18.76 -10.41 7.75
C LEU A 263 17.89 -9.17 7.67
N GLU A 264 18.23 -8.15 8.45
CA GLU A 264 17.61 -6.83 8.37
C GLU A 264 18.50 -5.86 7.61
N LEU A 265 17.95 -5.25 6.55
CA LEU A 265 18.58 -4.22 5.74
C LEU A 265 17.86 -2.87 5.99
N PRO A 266 18.42 -1.95 6.79
CA PRO A 266 17.79 -0.65 7.04
C PRO A 266 17.90 0.26 5.82
N TYR A 267 16.85 1.05 5.59
CA TYR A 267 16.89 2.19 4.69
C TYR A 267 17.43 3.43 5.41
N LYS A 268 17.95 4.41 4.67
CA LYS A 268 18.42 5.69 5.22
C LYS A 268 17.39 6.30 6.17
N GLY A 269 17.89 6.76 7.32
CA GLY A 269 17.07 7.31 8.40
C GLY A 269 16.51 6.28 9.37
N GLU A 270 16.78 4.98 9.17
CA GLU A 270 16.50 3.86 10.10
C GLU A 270 15.05 3.77 10.62
N LYS A 271 14.09 4.27 9.81
CA LYS A 271 12.65 4.22 10.15
C LYS A 271 11.95 3.02 9.53
N ILE A 272 12.49 2.54 8.43
CA ILE A 272 11.98 1.40 7.66
C ILE A 272 13.16 0.50 7.34
N SER A 273 12.95 -0.79 7.35
CA SER A 273 13.92 -1.81 6.95
C SER A 273 13.27 -2.85 6.07
N MET A 274 14.10 -3.56 5.29
CA MET A 274 13.72 -4.81 4.63
C MET A 274 14.17 -5.97 5.50
N LEU A 275 13.26 -6.87 5.81
CA LEU A 275 13.56 -8.12 6.49
C LEU A 275 13.60 -9.24 5.45
N ILE A 276 14.73 -9.94 5.37
CA ILE A 276 14.91 -11.10 4.48
C ILE A 276 14.91 -12.36 5.34
N LEU A 277 13.96 -13.24 5.07
CA LEU A 277 13.87 -14.57 5.68
C LEU A 277 14.31 -15.59 4.64
N LEU A 278 15.41 -16.28 4.89
CA LEU A 278 15.97 -17.26 3.98
C LEU A 278 15.98 -18.64 4.61
N PRO A 279 15.10 -19.57 4.18
CA PRO A 279 15.13 -20.96 4.63
C PRO A 279 16.47 -21.63 4.29
N LYS A 280 17.02 -22.42 5.20
CA LYS A 280 18.24 -23.19 4.97
C LYS A 280 17.96 -24.40 4.08
N GLN A 281 18.93 -24.79 3.29
CA GLN A 281 18.82 -25.91 2.36
C GLN A 281 18.54 -27.23 3.10
N GLY A 282 17.53 -28.00 2.65
CA GLY A 282 17.11 -29.25 3.29
C GLY A 282 15.98 -29.08 4.31
N THR A 283 15.53 -27.87 4.55
CA THR A 283 14.28 -27.60 5.25
C THR A 283 13.19 -27.37 4.20
N GLU A 284 12.31 -28.34 4.00
CA GLU A 284 11.05 -28.09 3.33
C GLU A 284 10.20 -27.27 4.30
N TYR A 285 9.80 -26.10 3.88
CA TYR A 285 8.86 -25.24 4.60
C TYR A 285 7.47 -25.58 4.10
N ASP A 286 6.65 -26.10 4.95
CA ASP A 286 5.22 -26.20 4.70
C ASP A 286 4.60 -24.83 5.03
N PHE A 287 4.33 -24.06 3.98
CA PHE A 287 3.69 -22.77 4.10
C PHE A 287 2.19 -22.88 4.42
N GLU A 288 1.59 -24.09 4.33
CA GLU A 288 0.21 -24.35 4.70
C GLU A 288 0.01 -24.35 6.21
N THR A 289 0.97 -24.89 6.95
CA THR A 289 0.84 -25.03 8.41
C THR A 289 1.72 -24.05 9.19
N GLY A 290 2.60 -23.30 8.52
CA GLY A 290 3.65 -22.50 9.14
C GLY A 290 4.71 -23.37 9.82
N GLU A 291 4.63 -24.69 9.64
CA GLU A 291 5.55 -25.69 10.22
C GLU A 291 6.58 -26.11 9.17
N SER A 292 7.80 -26.33 9.58
CA SER A 292 8.71 -27.08 8.72
C SER A 292 8.32 -28.55 8.77
N ILE A 293 8.21 -29.21 7.61
CA ILE A 293 7.85 -30.63 7.47
C ILE A 293 8.78 -31.57 8.29
N SER A 294 9.90 -31.08 8.76
CA SER A 294 10.85 -31.87 9.53
C SER A 294 10.94 -31.57 11.02
N ASN A 295 10.31 -30.50 11.57
CA ASN A 295 10.19 -30.21 13.03
C ASN A 295 9.54 -28.84 13.26
N ASN A 296 8.57 -28.79 14.13
CA ASN A 296 7.74 -27.67 14.59
C ASN A 296 8.51 -26.38 14.91
N TYR A 297 8.47 -25.41 14.00
CA TYR A 297 8.74 -24.01 14.33
C TYR A 297 7.58 -23.18 13.78
N ASN A 298 6.90 -22.53 14.67
CA ASN A 298 5.84 -21.58 14.36
C ASN A 298 6.47 -20.21 14.10
N LEU A 299 6.11 -19.52 13.01
CA LEU A 299 6.52 -18.13 12.77
C LEU A 299 6.03 -17.16 13.87
N GLU A 300 5.08 -17.61 14.71
CA GLU A 300 4.63 -16.89 15.92
C GLU A 300 5.68 -16.87 17.04
N ASP A 301 6.73 -17.70 16.94
CA ASP A 301 7.81 -17.78 17.93
C ASP A 301 9.04 -16.92 17.56
N ILE A 302 8.97 -16.15 16.45
CA ILE A 302 9.97 -15.19 15.98
C ILE A 302 9.42 -13.78 16.17
#